data_65bfac3cf54ce42b173aefc8ccd48dd3
#
_entry.id   65bfac3cf54ce42b173aefc8ccd48dd3
#
_cell.length_a   1.000
_cell.length_b   1.000
_cell.length_c   1.000
_cell.angle_alpha   90.00
_cell.angle_beta   90.00
_cell.angle_gamma   90.00
#
_symmetry.space_group_name_H-M   'P 1'
#
loop_
_entity.id
_entity.type
_entity.pdbx_description
1 polymer ?
#
loop_
_entity_poly.entity_id
_entity_poly.type
_entity_poly.pdbx_seq_one_letter_code
_entity_poly.pdbx_strand_id
1 'polypeptide(L)'
;SSCFFTIGRRRMGAVLHKRYGIEVCETTLQRVMSRRGLTARIRQVRKAKPCAGKATRQQLPDNLLNREFQADRPMHRLVTDVTYVPYFENDEWHWGYLSLVQDLFNRAIVAWVYSKKQDVRLGLATLQFLSGRGLAPGAMLHSDRGSIYTAQAFRDAADGMGLTQSFSRTANCHDNATMECFNGTFKV
;
A
#
# COMPACT_ATOMS: atom_id res chain seq x y z
N SER A 1 2.91 -27.79 4.83
CA SER A 1 2.26 -28.02 3.52
C SER A 1 1.27 -26.91 3.11
N SER A 2 1.12 -25.83 3.85
CA SER A 2 0.12 -24.77 3.57
C SER A 2 0.58 -23.69 2.57
N CYS A 3 1.85 -23.67 2.17
CA CYS A 3 2.38 -22.66 1.25
C CYS A 3 1.90 -22.79 -0.22
N PHE A 4 1.34 -23.92 -0.62
CA PHE A 4 0.98 -24.14 -2.03
C PHE A 4 -0.35 -23.54 -2.48
N PHE A 5 -1.23 -23.15 -1.55
CA PHE A 5 -2.58 -22.68 -1.89
C PHE A 5 -2.67 -21.20 -2.32
N THR A 6 -1.57 -20.47 -2.29
CA THR A 6 -1.53 -19.04 -2.69
C THR A 6 -0.87 -18.81 -4.03
N ILE A 7 -0.31 -19.83 -4.66
CA ILE A 7 0.49 -19.73 -5.87
C ILE A 7 -0.38 -20.01 -7.11
N GLY A 8 -0.54 -19.00 -7.99
CA GLY A 8 -1.18 -19.18 -9.29
C GLY A 8 -0.30 -19.93 -10.30
N ARG A 9 -0.90 -20.37 -11.43
CA ARG A 9 -0.25 -21.20 -12.45
C ARG A 9 1.12 -20.68 -12.92
N ARG A 10 1.25 -19.38 -13.18
CA ARG A 10 2.52 -18.76 -13.66
C ARG A 10 3.64 -18.93 -12.65
N ARG A 11 3.35 -18.65 -11.37
CA ARG A 11 4.34 -18.84 -10.29
C ARG A 11 4.64 -20.30 -10.05
N MET A 12 3.64 -21.16 -10.13
CA MET A 12 3.85 -22.61 -10.00
C MET A 12 4.80 -23.11 -11.11
N GLY A 13 4.63 -22.66 -12.35
CA GLY A 13 5.54 -22.95 -13.45
C GLY A 13 6.98 -22.50 -13.16
N ALA A 14 7.15 -21.27 -12.69
CA ALA A 14 8.46 -20.76 -12.32
C ALA A 14 9.13 -21.54 -11.16
N VAL A 15 8.34 -21.95 -10.16
CA VAL A 15 8.84 -22.77 -9.05
C VAL A 15 9.25 -24.17 -9.53
N LEU A 16 8.45 -24.80 -10.39
CA LEU A 16 8.77 -26.11 -10.97
C LEU A 16 10.04 -26.07 -11.80
N HIS A 17 10.19 -25.05 -12.64
CA HIS A 17 11.41 -24.84 -13.42
C HIS A 17 12.63 -24.60 -12.50
N LYS A 18 12.55 -23.63 -11.59
CA LYS A 18 13.69 -23.22 -10.76
C LYS A 18 14.12 -24.30 -9.76
N ARG A 19 13.17 -25.02 -9.17
CA ARG A 19 13.45 -25.96 -8.05
C ARG A 19 13.62 -27.40 -8.48
N TYR A 20 12.96 -27.78 -9.58
CA TYR A 20 12.92 -29.18 -10.03
C TYR A 20 13.36 -29.36 -11.48
N GLY A 21 13.71 -28.28 -12.21
CA GLY A 21 14.08 -28.35 -13.63
C GLY A 21 12.94 -28.78 -14.56
N ILE A 22 11.69 -28.71 -14.09
CA ILE A 22 10.53 -29.20 -14.85
C ILE A 22 9.92 -28.05 -15.65
N GLU A 23 9.93 -28.17 -16.97
CA GLU A 23 9.22 -27.25 -17.88
C GLU A 23 7.82 -27.80 -18.20
N VAL A 24 6.80 -27.01 -17.87
CA VAL A 24 5.40 -27.34 -18.12
C VAL A 24 4.68 -26.15 -18.72
N CYS A 25 3.96 -26.41 -19.80
CA CYS A 25 3.13 -25.36 -20.41
C CYS A 25 1.99 -24.93 -19.45
N GLU A 26 1.67 -23.64 -19.45
CA GLU A 26 0.68 -23.02 -18.55
C GLU A 26 -0.70 -23.71 -18.61
N THR A 27 -1.13 -24.15 -19.79
CA THR A 27 -2.42 -24.82 -19.99
C THR A 27 -2.45 -26.21 -19.34
N THR A 28 -1.36 -26.97 -19.44
CA THR A 28 -1.21 -28.27 -18.78
C THR A 28 -1.20 -28.10 -17.27
N LEU A 29 -0.45 -27.12 -16.78
CA LEU A 29 -0.37 -26.81 -15.36
C LEU A 29 -1.74 -26.40 -14.80
N GLN A 30 -2.48 -25.54 -15.53
CA GLN A 30 -3.84 -25.17 -15.17
C GLN A 30 -4.77 -26.39 -15.05
N ARG A 31 -4.69 -27.32 -16.02
CA ARG A 31 -5.51 -28.54 -16.03
C ARG A 31 -5.19 -29.45 -14.84
N VAL A 32 -3.92 -29.64 -14.55
CA VAL A 32 -3.47 -30.45 -13.40
C VAL A 32 -3.90 -29.83 -12.09
N MET A 33 -3.67 -28.52 -11.92
CA MET A 33 -4.07 -27.78 -10.73
C MET A 33 -5.59 -27.87 -10.50
N SER A 34 -6.39 -27.67 -11.54
CA SER A 34 -7.85 -27.78 -11.44
C SER A 34 -8.32 -29.19 -11.06
N ARG A 35 -7.74 -30.25 -11.67
CA ARG A 35 -8.07 -31.63 -11.32
C ARG A 35 -7.73 -32.00 -9.88
N ARG A 36 -6.71 -31.35 -9.30
CA ARG A 36 -6.27 -31.57 -7.92
C ARG A 36 -6.93 -30.60 -6.93
N GLY A 37 -7.89 -29.78 -7.37
CA GLY A 37 -8.55 -28.77 -6.52
C GLY A 37 -7.60 -27.65 -6.05
N LEU A 38 -6.44 -27.53 -6.69
CA LEU A 38 -5.44 -26.49 -6.39
C LEU A 38 -5.79 -25.20 -7.14
N THR A 39 -6.80 -24.51 -6.66
CA THR A 39 -7.16 -23.20 -7.20
C THR A 39 -6.40 -22.13 -6.42
N ALA A 40 -5.71 -21.23 -7.14
CA ALA A 40 -5.16 -20.04 -6.52
C ALA A 40 -6.32 -19.28 -5.84
N ARG A 41 -6.21 -19.02 -4.55
CA ARG A 41 -7.14 -18.10 -3.91
C ARG A 41 -6.93 -16.73 -4.55
N ILE A 42 -7.75 -16.42 -5.55
CA ILE A 42 -7.85 -15.05 -6.05
C ILE A 42 -8.23 -14.23 -4.84
N ARG A 43 -7.38 -13.27 -4.51
CA ARG A 43 -7.66 -12.31 -3.43
C ARG A 43 -9.04 -11.71 -3.72
N GLN A 44 -10.06 -12.15 -2.99
CA GLN A 44 -11.35 -11.49 -3.07
C GLN A 44 -11.10 -10.05 -2.66
N VAL A 45 -11.21 -9.15 -3.63
CA VAL A 45 -11.24 -7.72 -3.35
C VAL A 45 -12.47 -7.53 -2.47
N ARG A 46 -12.24 -7.42 -1.16
CA ARG A 46 -13.31 -7.03 -0.24
C ARG A 46 -13.77 -5.68 -0.76
N LYS A 47 -14.99 -5.63 -1.33
CA LYS A 47 -15.63 -4.36 -1.64
C LYS A 47 -15.56 -3.56 -0.35
N ALA A 48 -14.81 -2.47 -0.36
CA ALA A 48 -14.71 -1.59 0.78
C ALA A 48 -16.13 -1.22 1.16
N LYS A 49 -16.55 -1.62 2.35
CA LYS A 49 -17.81 -1.10 2.89
C LYS A 49 -17.61 0.40 2.98
N PRO A 50 -18.51 1.22 2.42
CA PRO A 50 -18.43 2.66 2.64
C PRO A 50 -18.31 2.88 4.13
N CYS A 51 -17.29 3.56 4.61
CA CYS A 51 -17.22 4.01 5.98
C CYS A 51 -18.40 4.96 6.21
N ALA A 52 -19.49 4.44 6.72
CA ALA A 52 -20.65 5.23 7.14
C ALA A 52 -20.36 5.86 8.52
N GLY A 53 -19.25 6.59 8.60
CA GLY A 53 -19.01 7.53 9.68
C GLY A 53 -19.57 8.87 9.25
N LYS A 54 -20.59 9.37 9.93
CA LYS A 54 -20.98 10.79 9.91
C LYS A 54 -19.86 11.62 10.57
N ALA A 55 -18.66 11.59 9.97
CA ALA A 55 -17.66 12.58 10.28
C ALA A 55 -18.19 13.90 9.70
N THR A 56 -18.28 14.92 10.54
CA THR A 56 -18.43 16.32 10.15
C THR A 56 -17.69 16.52 8.85
N ARG A 57 -18.32 17.02 7.80
CA ARG A 57 -17.72 17.32 6.50
C ARG A 57 -16.64 18.38 6.70
N GLN A 58 -15.51 18.02 7.28
CA GLN A 58 -14.32 18.82 7.19
C GLN A 58 -13.94 18.87 5.72
N GLN A 59 -13.80 20.08 5.21
CA GLN A 59 -13.39 20.32 3.85
C GLN A 59 -11.93 19.84 3.73
N LEU A 60 -11.74 18.66 3.16
CA LEU A 60 -10.40 18.12 2.89
C LEU A 60 -9.83 18.83 1.67
N PRO A 61 -8.51 19.05 1.62
CA PRO A 61 -7.86 19.54 0.42
C PRO A 61 -8.20 18.71 -0.81
N ASP A 62 -8.20 19.36 -1.97
CA ASP A 62 -8.47 18.72 -3.25
C ASP A 62 -7.34 17.78 -3.69
N ASN A 63 -7.59 17.02 -4.76
CA ASN A 63 -6.56 16.21 -5.41
C ASN A 63 -5.62 17.10 -6.24
N LEU A 64 -4.57 17.59 -5.60
CA LEU A 64 -3.53 18.40 -6.25
C LEU A 64 -2.56 17.57 -7.07
N LEU A 65 -2.37 16.28 -6.72
CA LEU A 65 -1.48 15.38 -7.47
C LEU A 65 -1.99 15.09 -8.88
N ASN A 66 -3.33 15.05 -9.06
CA ASN A 66 -4.03 14.87 -10.34
C ASN A 66 -3.43 13.77 -11.24
N ARG A 67 -2.97 12.66 -10.64
CA ARG A 67 -2.30 11.52 -11.32
C ARG A 67 -0.96 11.88 -11.99
N GLU A 68 -0.37 13.00 -11.67
CA GLU A 68 0.98 13.34 -12.11
C GLU A 68 2.01 12.63 -11.22
N PHE A 69 2.18 11.33 -11.45
CA PHE A 69 3.07 10.47 -10.65
C PHE A 69 4.56 10.63 -10.98
N GLN A 70 4.96 11.79 -11.43
CA GLN A 70 6.35 12.17 -11.66
C GLN A 70 6.67 13.41 -10.84
N ALA A 71 7.90 13.48 -10.35
CA ALA A 71 8.44 14.64 -9.68
C ALA A 71 9.70 15.11 -10.42
N ASP A 72 9.95 16.40 -10.40
CA ASP A 72 11.10 17.05 -11.02
C ASP A 72 12.36 16.96 -10.17
N ARG A 73 12.20 16.73 -8.87
CA ARG A 73 13.30 16.64 -7.89
C ARG A 73 12.95 15.72 -6.72
N PRO A 74 13.97 15.18 -6.02
CA PRO A 74 13.75 14.33 -4.84
C PRO A 74 12.97 15.05 -3.74
N MET A 75 12.19 14.29 -2.97
CA MET A 75 11.48 14.73 -1.77
C MET A 75 10.47 15.89 -2.01
N HIS A 76 10.02 16.08 -3.26
CA HIS A 76 9.08 17.14 -3.64
C HIS A 76 7.64 16.65 -3.77
N ARG A 77 7.43 15.48 -4.38
CA ARG A 77 6.10 14.84 -4.49
C ARG A 77 6.15 13.47 -3.86
N LEU A 78 5.43 13.33 -2.78
CA LEU A 78 5.40 12.12 -1.97
C LEU A 78 4.01 11.51 -1.98
N VAL A 79 3.92 10.20 -1.94
CA VAL A 79 2.65 9.47 -1.78
C VAL A 79 2.75 8.57 -0.55
N THR A 80 1.66 8.44 0.19
CA THR A 80 1.61 7.60 1.38
C THR A 80 0.42 6.64 1.35
N ASP A 81 0.62 5.47 1.94
CA ASP A 81 -0.42 4.45 2.09
C ASP A 81 -0.12 3.55 3.29
N VAL A 82 -1.16 2.88 3.79
CA VAL A 82 -1.03 1.84 4.81
C VAL A 82 -1.41 0.49 4.22
N THR A 83 -0.49 -0.45 4.28
CA THR A 83 -0.70 -1.80 3.79
C THR A 83 -0.70 -2.83 4.93
N TYR A 84 -1.42 -3.94 4.74
CA TYR A 84 -1.47 -5.03 5.71
C TYR A 84 -0.28 -5.97 5.50
N VAL A 85 0.36 -6.36 6.61
CA VAL A 85 1.46 -7.32 6.63
C VAL A 85 1.11 -8.44 7.61
N PRO A 86 1.08 -9.72 7.18
CA PRO A 86 0.84 -10.81 8.11
C PRO A 86 2.06 -11.01 9.01
N TYR A 87 1.84 -11.33 10.27
CA TYR A 87 2.88 -11.77 11.19
C TYR A 87 2.39 -12.97 12.02
N PHE A 88 3.32 -13.75 12.49
CA PHE A 88 3.04 -14.96 13.28
C PHE A 88 3.46 -14.73 14.73
N GLU A 89 2.54 -14.91 15.67
CA GLU A 89 2.79 -14.73 17.09
C GLU A 89 1.85 -15.63 17.90
N ASN A 90 2.35 -16.27 18.95
CA ASN A 90 1.60 -17.20 19.81
C ASN A 90 0.87 -18.31 19.01
N ASP A 91 1.56 -18.93 18.06
CA ASP A 91 1.05 -19.98 17.17
C ASP A 91 -0.15 -19.57 16.28
N GLU A 92 -0.42 -18.26 16.13
CA GLU A 92 -1.50 -17.74 15.31
C GLU A 92 -1.00 -16.66 14.32
N TRP A 93 -1.70 -16.57 13.17
CA TRP A 93 -1.48 -15.53 12.18
C TRP A 93 -2.30 -14.28 12.51
N HIS A 94 -1.61 -13.17 12.62
CA HIS A 94 -2.18 -11.85 12.85
C HIS A 94 -1.90 -10.89 11.70
N TRP A 95 -2.61 -9.76 11.69
CA TRP A 95 -2.38 -8.69 10.74
C TRP A 95 -1.76 -7.48 11.43
N GLY A 96 -0.61 -7.07 10.95
CA GLY A 96 -0.01 -5.79 11.27
C GLY A 96 -0.21 -4.79 10.13
N TYR A 97 0.20 -3.57 10.36
CA TYR A 97 0.01 -2.43 9.48
C TYR A 97 1.36 -1.77 9.21
N LEU A 98 1.69 -1.62 7.95
CA LEU A 98 2.90 -0.96 7.50
C LEU A 98 2.49 0.34 6.80
N SER A 99 2.82 1.47 7.41
CA SER A 99 2.67 2.79 6.81
C SER A 99 3.94 3.11 6.02
N LEU A 100 3.78 3.62 4.81
CA LEU A 100 4.87 3.85 3.85
C LEU A 100 4.73 5.24 3.25
N VAL A 101 5.87 5.89 2.98
CA VAL A 101 5.95 7.08 2.14
C VAL A 101 6.92 6.80 0.99
N GLN A 102 6.45 6.98 -0.23
CA GLN A 102 7.23 6.82 -1.46
C GLN A 102 7.50 8.18 -2.10
N ASP A 103 8.74 8.40 -2.50
CA ASP A 103 9.13 9.54 -3.33
C ASP A 103 8.81 9.25 -4.80
N LEU A 104 8.04 10.13 -5.44
CA LEU A 104 7.66 9.97 -6.86
C LEU A 104 8.80 10.27 -7.84
N PHE A 105 9.89 10.89 -7.39
CA PHE A 105 11.05 11.16 -8.24
C PHE A 105 11.79 9.85 -8.62
N ASN A 106 12.10 9.03 -7.65
CA ASN A 106 12.89 7.81 -7.84
C ASN A 106 12.20 6.53 -7.39
N ARG A 107 10.95 6.62 -6.92
CA ARG A 107 10.15 5.50 -6.40
C ARG A 107 10.68 4.86 -5.12
N ALA A 108 11.67 5.49 -4.48
CA ALA A 108 12.22 5.00 -3.21
C ALA A 108 11.18 5.14 -2.08
N ILE A 109 11.18 4.17 -1.16
CA ILE A 109 10.47 4.30 0.11
C ILE A 109 11.36 5.12 1.04
N VAL A 110 10.93 6.34 1.34
CA VAL A 110 11.70 7.32 2.12
C VAL A 110 11.36 7.32 3.60
N ALA A 111 10.19 6.82 3.97
CA ALA A 111 9.80 6.61 5.35
C ALA A 111 8.88 5.39 5.47
N TRP A 112 8.98 4.67 6.58
CA TRP A 112 8.10 3.56 6.89
C TRP A 112 8.03 3.31 8.40
N VAL A 113 6.87 2.87 8.86
CA VAL A 113 6.66 2.47 10.25
C VAL A 113 5.71 1.28 10.28
N TYR A 114 6.05 0.28 11.09
CA TYR A 114 5.19 -0.87 11.34
C TYR A 114 4.49 -0.74 12.70
N SER A 115 3.23 -1.14 12.75
CA SER A 115 2.45 -1.20 13.99
C SER A 115 1.49 -2.38 13.98
N LYS A 116 1.18 -2.91 15.16
CA LYS A 116 0.08 -3.90 15.34
C LYS A 116 -1.30 -3.25 15.31
N LYS A 117 -1.38 -1.91 15.31
CA LYS A 117 -2.65 -1.14 15.31
C LYS A 117 -2.68 -0.15 14.16
N GLN A 118 -3.84 -0.04 13.52
CA GLN A 118 -4.10 0.96 12.47
C GLN A 118 -4.83 2.16 13.10
N ASP A 119 -4.06 3.08 13.62
CA ASP A 119 -4.57 4.32 14.23
C ASP A 119 -3.77 5.54 13.74
N VAL A 120 -4.17 6.73 14.19
CA VAL A 120 -3.50 7.99 13.81
C VAL A 120 -2.04 8.03 14.26
N ARG A 121 -1.68 7.32 15.34
CA ARG A 121 -0.30 7.28 15.85
C ARG A 121 0.67 6.67 14.86
N LEU A 122 0.19 5.67 14.07
CA LEU A 122 0.98 5.08 13.00
C LEU A 122 1.33 6.13 11.94
N GLY A 123 0.36 6.95 11.52
CA GLY A 123 0.61 8.04 10.58
C GLY A 123 1.55 9.10 11.13
N LEU A 124 1.34 9.53 12.38
CA LEU A 124 2.20 10.51 13.06
C LEU A 124 3.66 10.03 13.17
N ALA A 125 3.87 8.77 13.56
CA ALA A 125 5.20 8.18 13.62
C ALA A 125 5.87 8.14 12.23
N THR A 126 5.09 7.90 11.16
CA THR A 126 5.59 7.93 9.78
C THR A 126 6.01 9.34 9.38
N LEU A 127 5.23 10.38 9.73
CA LEU A 127 5.61 11.77 9.51
C LEU A 127 6.86 12.17 10.30
N GLN A 128 6.96 11.73 11.55
CA GLN A 128 8.15 11.96 12.38
C GLN A 128 9.40 11.34 11.74
N PHE A 129 9.30 10.13 11.21
CA PHE A 129 10.40 9.50 10.49
C PHE A 129 10.76 10.27 9.21
N LEU A 130 9.75 10.75 8.48
CA LEU A 130 9.91 11.55 7.26
C LEU A 130 10.59 12.91 7.54
N SER A 131 10.32 13.55 8.67
CA SER A 131 10.84 14.88 8.99
C SER A 131 12.37 14.94 9.02
N GLY A 132 13.06 13.84 9.35
CA GLY A 132 14.51 13.71 9.31
C GLY A 132 15.12 13.52 7.91
N ARG A 133 14.32 13.52 6.83
CA ARG A 133 14.79 13.14 5.48
C ARG A 133 15.09 14.30 4.54
N GLY A 134 14.95 15.55 4.98
CA GLY A 134 15.24 16.73 4.16
C GLY A 134 14.19 16.94 3.06
N LEU A 135 12.98 17.34 3.45
CA LEU A 135 11.90 17.68 2.52
C LEU A 135 12.29 18.84 1.61
N ALA A 136 11.92 18.76 0.33
CA ALA A 136 12.07 19.88 -0.59
C ALA A 136 11.12 21.03 -0.20
N PRO A 137 11.50 22.31 -0.41
CA PRO A 137 10.58 23.41 -0.21
C PRO A 137 9.30 23.23 -1.05
N GLY A 138 8.13 23.38 -0.42
CA GLY A 138 6.84 23.18 -1.06
C GLY A 138 6.50 21.72 -1.34
N ALA A 139 7.09 20.78 -0.62
CA ALA A 139 6.82 19.36 -0.80
C ALA A 139 5.33 19.04 -0.61
N MET A 140 4.82 18.12 -1.45
CA MET A 140 3.45 17.64 -1.41
C MET A 140 3.41 16.23 -0.85
N LEU A 141 2.44 15.95 0.03
CA LEU A 141 2.12 14.60 0.49
C LEU A 141 0.71 14.21 0.04
N HIS A 142 0.61 13.24 -0.86
CA HIS A 142 -0.66 12.71 -1.34
C HIS A 142 -1.04 11.42 -0.62
N SER A 143 -2.30 11.32 -0.21
CA SER A 143 -2.86 10.14 0.46
C SER A 143 -4.25 9.81 -0.07
N ASP A 144 -4.75 8.63 0.29
CA ASP A 144 -6.18 8.35 0.21
C ASP A 144 -6.96 9.10 1.31
N ARG A 145 -8.29 8.90 1.34
CA ARG A 145 -9.16 9.47 2.38
C ARG A 145 -9.33 8.54 3.58
N GLY A 146 -8.30 7.77 3.92
CA GLY A 146 -8.30 6.92 5.09
C GLY A 146 -8.38 7.72 6.40
N SER A 147 -8.94 7.10 7.45
CA SER A 147 -9.16 7.75 8.75
C SER A 147 -7.88 8.27 9.40
N ILE A 148 -6.73 7.68 9.11
CA ILE A 148 -5.42 8.13 9.59
C ILE A 148 -5.10 9.51 9.02
N TYR A 149 -5.25 9.67 7.71
CA TYR A 149 -4.84 10.87 6.97
C TYR A 149 -5.83 12.03 7.12
N THR A 150 -7.12 11.70 7.35
CA THR A 150 -8.18 12.69 7.57
C THR A 150 -8.26 13.17 9.01
N ALA A 151 -7.57 12.50 9.94
CA ALA A 151 -7.51 12.91 11.34
C ALA A 151 -6.84 14.28 11.48
N GLN A 152 -7.42 15.16 12.30
CA GLN A 152 -6.90 16.53 12.49
C GLN A 152 -5.43 16.51 12.95
N ALA A 153 -5.08 15.65 13.90
CA ALA A 153 -3.70 15.53 14.40
C ALA A 153 -2.67 15.21 13.31
N PHE A 154 -3.05 14.35 12.34
CA PHE A 154 -2.16 14.04 11.19
C PHE A 154 -2.01 15.26 10.28
N ARG A 155 -3.10 15.96 10.02
CA ARG A 155 -3.12 17.14 9.15
C ARG A 155 -2.29 18.27 9.76
N ASP A 156 -2.48 18.56 11.04
CA ASP A 156 -1.71 19.57 11.77
C ASP A 156 -0.22 19.25 11.79
N ALA A 157 0.14 17.98 11.97
CA ALA A 157 1.53 17.54 11.93
C ALA A 157 2.15 17.70 10.53
N ALA A 158 1.41 17.34 9.46
CA ALA A 158 1.87 17.52 8.08
C ALA A 158 2.03 19.00 7.73
N ASP A 159 1.06 19.85 8.11
CA ASP A 159 1.12 21.31 7.92
C ASP A 159 2.29 21.93 8.69
N GLY A 160 2.54 21.49 9.93
CA GLY A 160 3.70 21.91 10.74
C GLY A 160 5.06 21.56 10.14
N MET A 161 5.10 20.55 9.25
CA MET A 161 6.28 20.17 8.47
C MET A 161 6.40 20.98 7.15
N GLY A 162 5.45 21.86 6.85
CA GLY A 162 5.39 22.61 5.57
C GLY A 162 4.96 21.75 4.37
N LEU A 163 4.31 20.59 4.62
CA LEU A 163 3.81 19.73 3.56
C LEU A 163 2.47 20.24 3.01
N THR A 164 2.37 20.38 1.70
CA THR A 164 1.09 20.60 1.03
C THR A 164 0.34 19.28 0.96
N GLN A 165 -0.81 19.19 1.62
CA GLN A 165 -1.61 17.97 1.63
C GLN A 165 -2.48 17.86 0.39
N SER A 166 -2.55 16.66 -0.19
CA SER A 166 -3.38 16.32 -1.34
C SER A 166 -4.12 15.01 -1.08
N PHE A 167 -5.41 14.94 -1.40
CA PHE A 167 -6.22 13.75 -1.16
C PHE A 167 -6.79 13.18 -2.44
N SER A 168 -6.79 11.86 -2.56
CA SER A 168 -7.47 11.16 -3.66
C SER A 168 -8.93 11.56 -3.73
N ARG A 169 -9.50 11.56 -4.94
CA ARG A 169 -10.94 11.74 -5.14
C ARG A 169 -11.72 10.59 -4.51
N THR A 170 -12.94 10.88 -4.08
CA THR A 170 -13.80 9.86 -3.45
C THR A 170 -14.01 8.69 -4.41
N ALA A 171 -13.80 7.46 -3.90
CA ALA A 171 -13.98 6.20 -4.62
C ALA A 171 -13.09 6.05 -5.88
N ASN A 172 -11.96 6.73 -5.96
CA ASN A 172 -11.04 6.67 -7.08
C ASN A 172 -9.68 6.09 -6.65
N CYS A 173 -9.54 4.77 -6.76
CA CYS A 173 -8.30 4.04 -6.40
C CYS A 173 -7.12 4.43 -7.31
N HIS A 174 -7.38 4.80 -8.57
CA HIS A 174 -6.32 5.17 -9.52
C HIS A 174 -5.52 6.42 -9.12
N ASP A 175 -6.04 7.22 -8.20
CA ASP A 175 -5.34 8.41 -7.72
C ASP A 175 -4.13 8.06 -6.81
N ASN A 176 -4.02 6.81 -6.34
CA ASN A 176 -2.84 6.29 -5.60
C ASN A 176 -2.21 5.05 -6.28
N ALA A 177 -2.24 5.01 -7.61
CA ALA A 177 -1.81 3.84 -8.39
C ALA A 177 -0.35 3.41 -8.14
N THR A 178 0.55 4.35 -7.80
CA THR A 178 1.95 4.03 -7.52
C THR A 178 2.11 3.21 -6.25
N MET A 179 1.37 3.53 -5.20
CA MET A 179 1.37 2.75 -3.96
C MET A 179 0.65 1.41 -4.14
N GLU A 180 -0.39 1.34 -4.96
CA GLU A 180 -1.03 0.07 -5.32
C GLU A 180 -0.06 -0.85 -6.06
N CYS A 181 0.72 -0.32 -7.00
CA CYS A 181 1.75 -1.06 -7.73
C CYS A 181 2.84 -1.58 -6.77
N PHE A 182 3.37 -0.71 -5.90
CA PHE A 182 4.33 -1.10 -4.87
C PHE A 182 3.78 -2.19 -3.97
N ASN A 183 2.58 -2.00 -3.42
CA ASN A 183 1.93 -2.97 -2.54
C ASN A 183 1.67 -4.31 -3.24
N GLY A 184 1.36 -4.27 -4.54
CA GLY A 184 1.21 -5.46 -5.38
C GLY A 184 2.50 -6.28 -5.48
N THR A 185 3.65 -5.60 -5.60
CA THR A 185 4.98 -6.24 -5.65
C THR A 185 5.45 -6.69 -4.27
N PHE A 186 5.26 -5.85 -3.26
CA PHE A 186 5.69 -6.12 -1.89
C PHE A 186 5.00 -7.34 -1.25
N LYS A 187 3.72 -7.59 -1.58
CA LYS A 187 2.93 -8.71 -1.03
C LYS A 187 3.10 -10.03 -1.79
N VAL A 188 4.01 -10.10 -2.71
CA VAL A 188 4.38 -11.30 -3.47
C VAL A 188 5.48 -12.05 -2.77
#